data_30508050e4d31a3983bd99da467d1a91
#
_entry.id   30508050e4d31a3983bd99da467d1a91
#
_cell.length_a   1.000
_cell.length_b   1.000
_cell.length_c   1.000
_cell.angle_alpha   90.00
_cell.angle_beta   90.00
_cell.angle_gamma   90.00
#
_symmetry.space_group_name_H-M   'P 1'
#
loop_
_entity.id
_entity.type
_entity.pdbx_description
1 polymer ?
#
loop_
_entity_poly.entity_id
_entity_poly.type
_entity_poly.pdbx_seq_one_letter_code
_entity_poly.pdbx_strand_id
1 'polypeptide(L)'
;MSLTRVPVVFHPIYSQLTLSHNHRFPIEKYRALKDAAVKRHGNRLQIHHVDKRIDAKTLNDVHHQEYINQFIDGRIDTKAMKRIGFPWSQQFVKRTLTAVAGSIKASKLATEFGIGINFTGGYHHAHPDFGSGFCVFNDLVLAAKQRLKNGEASQVLI
;
A
#
# COMPACT_ATOMS: atom_id res chain seq x y z
N MET A 1 8.25 -27.27 0.44
CA MET A 1 7.21 -27.27 -0.62
C MET A 1 7.73 -26.50 -1.82
N SER A 2 7.67 -27.07 -3.02
CA SER A 2 8.06 -26.34 -4.24
C SER A 2 7.01 -25.28 -4.52
N LEU A 3 7.41 -24.01 -4.62
CA LEU A 3 6.54 -22.89 -4.95
C LEU A 3 6.14 -23.04 -6.43
N THR A 4 4.93 -23.47 -6.69
CA THR A 4 4.44 -23.61 -8.07
C THR A 4 4.17 -22.27 -8.73
N ARG A 5 3.75 -21.26 -7.93
CA ARG A 5 3.51 -19.88 -8.40
C ARG A 5 3.83 -18.86 -7.32
N VAL A 6 4.38 -17.72 -7.73
CA VAL A 6 4.67 -16.59 -6.83
C VAL A 6 3.39 -15.80 -6.56
N PRO A 7 2.95 -15.66 -5.28
CA PRO A 7 1.78 -14.85 -4.96
C PRO A 7 2.10 -13.36 -5.12
N VAL A 8 1.28 -12.68 -5.91
CA VAL A 8 1.37 -11.25 -6.16
C VAL A 8 0.04 -10.56 -5.87
N VAL A 9 0.09 -9.42 -5.20
CA VAL A 9 -1.11 -8.64 -4.87
C VAL A 9 -1.24 -7.47 -5.84
N PHE A 10 -2.43 -7.31 -6.41
CA PHE A 10 -2.76 -6.20 -7.29
C PHE A 10 -4.22 -5.78 -7.12
N HIS A 11 -4.48 -4.48 -7.24
CA HIS A 11 -5.82 -3.93 -7.36
C HIS A 11 -5.83 -2.82 -8.42
N PRO A 12 -6.84 -2.76 -9.33
CA PRO A 12 -6.91 -1.75 -10.38
C PRO A 12 -6.84 -0.31 -9.87
N ILE A 13 -7.35 -0.04 -8.67
CA ILE A 13 -7.34 1.28 -8.03
C ILE A 13 -5.93 1.85 -7.83
N TYR A 14 -4.88 1.02 -7.85
CA TYR A 14 -3.50 1.48 -7.69
C TYR A 14 -3.09 2.49 -8.76
N SER A 15 -3.63 2.33 -9.97
CA SER A 15 -3.42 3.25 -11.09
C SER A 15 -4.63 4.15 -11.40
N GLN A 16 -5.67 4.11 -10.56
CA GLN A 16 -6.88 4.91 -10.74
C GLN A 16 -6.85 6.15 -9.85
N LEU A 17 -6.08 7.13 -10.23
CA LEU A 17 -6.05 8.45 -9.58
C LEU A 17 -5.97 9.52 -10.66
N THR A 18 -6.94 10.43 -10.64
CA THR A 18 -6.95 11.56 -11.56
C THR A 18 -5.92 12.59 -11.12
N LEU A 19 -4.90 12.77 -11.94
CA LEU A 19 -3.81 13.72 -11.72
C LEU A 19 -3.74 14.68 -12.89
N SER A 20 -3.18 15.88 -12.69
CA SER A 20 -2.90 16.82 -13.77
C SER A 20 -1.92 16.20 -14.78
N HIS A 21 -2.02 16.61 -16.04
CA HIS A 21 -1.16 16.11 -17.12
C HIS A 21 0.35 16.22 -16.80
N ASN A 22 0.76 17.29 -16.10
CA ASN A 22 2.15 17.55 -15.73
C ASN A 22 2.52 17.01 -14.35
N HIS A 23 1.71 16.12 -13.77
CA HIS A 23 2.03 15.57 -12.46
C HIS A 23 3.21 14.62 -12.56
N ARG A 24 4.27 14.90 -11.76
CA ARG A 24 5.53 14.14 -11.81
C ARG A 24 5.43 12.66 -11.38
N PHE A 25 4.32 12.25 -10.73
CA PHE A 25 4.13 10.87 -10.30
C PHE A 25 3.45 10.05 -11.41
N PRO A 26 4.11 9.02 -11.97
CA PRO A 26 3.56 8.22 -13.05
C PRO A 26 2.58 7.18 -12.51
N ILE A 27 1.33 7.58 -12.28
CA ILE A 27 0.32 6.73 -11.61
C ILE A 27 0.05 5.42 -12.36
N GLU A 28 0.18 5.42 -13.68
CA GLU A 28 -0.05 4.25 -14.53
C GLU A 28 1.00 3.14 -14.36
N LYS A 29 2.14 3.44 -13.72
CA LYS A 29 3.25 2.48 -13.57
C LYS A 29 2.83 1.16 -12.92
N TYR A 30 1.85 1.16 -12.03
CA TYR A 30 1.42 -0.05 -11.33
C TYR A 30 0.68 -1.02 -12.24
N ARG A 31 -0.19 -0.50 -13.11
CA ARG A 31 -0.84 -1.29 -14.15
C ARG A 31 0.16 -1.77 -15.18
N ALA A 32 1.02 -0.89 -15.66
CA ALA A 32 2.06 -1.25 -16.62
C ALA A 32 3.00 -2.34 -16.08
N LEU A 33 3.41 -2.23 -14.79
CA LEU A 33 4.21 -3.25 -14.13
C LEU A 33 3.49 -4.60 -14.05
N LYS A 34 2.23 -4.60 -13.62
CA LYS A 34 1.39 -5.82 -13.56
C LYS A 34 1.26 -6.44 -14.96
N ASP A 35 0.96 -5.65 -15.99
CA ASP A 35 0.78 -6.16 -17.35
C ASP A 35 2.08 -6.73 -17.91
N ALA A 36 3.22 -6.05 -17.69
CA ALA A 36 4.53 -6.54 -18.09
C ALA A 36 4.92 -7.86 -17.37
N ALA A 37 4.68 -7.93 -16.06
CA ALA A 37 4.94 -9.12 -15.26
C ALA A 37 4.07 -10.31 -15.72
N VAL A 38 2.78 -10.09 -15.97
CA VAL A 38 1.86 -11.13 -16.47
C VAL A 38 2.25 -11.56 -17.88
N LYS A 39 2.60 -10.64 -18.77
CA LYS A 39 3.04 -10.98 -20.13
C LYS A 39 4.29 -11.86 -20.12
N ARG A 40 5.26 -11.58 -19.21
CA ARG A 40 6.54 -12.28 -19.16
C ARG A 40 6.50 -13.58 -18.35
N HIS A 41 5.72 -13.61 -17.25
CA HIS A 41 5.76 -14.63 -16.21
C HIS A 41 4.39 -15.12 -15.74
N GLY A 42 3.32 -14.91 -16.51
CA GLY A 42 1.95 -15.15 -16.06
C GLY A 42 1.69 -16.56 -15.52
N ASN A 43 2.30 -17.58 -16.13
CA ASN A 43 2.22 -18.97 -15.68
C ASN A 43 2.90 -19.23 -14.31
N ARG A 44 3.79 -18.33 -13.87
CA ARG A 44 4.51 -18.39 -12.59
C ARG A 44 3.92 -17.45 -11.53
N LEU A 45 2.89 -16.67 -11.87
CA LEU A 45 2.27 -15.72 -10.97
C LEU A 45 0.89 -16.19 -10.53
N GLN A 46 0.59 -15.99 -9.25
CA GLN A 46 -0.76 -16.13 -8.71
C GLN A 46 -1.23 -14.76 -8.23
N ILE A 47 -2.19 -14.17 -8.97
CA ILE A 47 -2.68 -12.83 -8.65
C ILE A 47 -3.75 -12.93 -7.56
N HIS A 48 -3.52 -12.20 -6.48
CA HIS A 48 -4.44 -12.01 -5.36
C HIS A 48 -4.99 -10.58 -5.39
N HIS A 49 -6.28 -10.45 -5.22
CA HIS A 49 -6.95 -9.14 -5.13
C HIS A 49 -7.07 -8.69 -3.68
N VAL A 50 -7.16 -7.37 -3.49
CA VAL A 50 -7.46 -6.77 -2.18
C VAL A 50 -8.98 -6.70 -2.06
N ASP A 51 -9.55 -7.47 -1.14
CA ASP A 51 -11.00 -7.59 -0.98
C ASP A 51 -11.59 -6.46 -0.14
N LYS A 52 -10.83 -6.00 0.85
CA LYS A 52 -11.23 -4.91 1.76
C LYS A 52 -10.08 -3.92 1.97
N ARG A 53 -10.41 -2.65 2.02
CA ARG A 53 -9.48 -1.60 2.44
C ARG A 53 -9.15 -1.77 3.91
N ILE A 54 -7.98 -1.26 4.32
CA ILE A 54 -7.63 -1.17 5.72
C ILE A 54 -8.58 -0.19 6.45
N ASP A 55 -8.90 -0.50 7.68
CA ASP A 55 -9.69 0.38 8.55
C ASP A 55 -8.81 1.35 9.38
N ALA A 56 -9.42 2.38 9.94
CA ALA A 56 -8.74 3.35 10.78
C ALA A 56 -8.15 2.73 12.05
N LYS A 57 -8.79 1.70 12.60
CA LYS A 57 -8.31 1.02 13.81
C LYS A 57 -6.95 0.34 13.57
N THR A 58 -6.78 -0.30 12.44
CA THR A 58 -5.50 -0.93 12.08
C THR A 58 -4.42 0.13 11.80
N LEU A 59 -4.78 1.28 11.20
CA LEU A 59 -3.84 2.39 11.00
C LEU A 59 -3.30 2.95 12.32
N ASN A 60 -4.10 2.93 13.39
CA ASN A 60 -3.70 3.40 14.73
C ASN A 60 -2.56 2.59 15.36
N ASP A 61 -2.28 1.40 14.87
CA ASP A 61 -1.10 0.65 15.31
C ASP A 61 0.22 1.39 15.00
N VAL A 62 0.20 2.35 14.05
CA VAL A 62 1.41 3.08 13.59
C VAL A 62 1.21 4.59 13.56
N HIS A 63 0.02 5.07 13.23
CA HIS A 63 -0.26 6.48 12.99
C HIS A 63 -1.16 7.08 14.05
N HIS A 64 -0.99 8.36 14.34
CA HIS A 64 -1.83 9.08 15.26
C HIS A 64 -3.27 9.23 14.72
N GLN A 65 -4.27 9.00 15.57
CA GLN A 65 -5.68 9.04 15.20
C GLN A 65 -6.08 10.37 14.56
N GLU A 66 -5.55 11.50 15.06
CA GLU A 66 -5.83 12.81 14.52
C GLU A 66 -5.36 12.94 13.06
N TYR A 67 -4.14 12.48 12.75
CA TYR A 67 -3.61 12.47 11.38
C TYR A 67 -4.43 11.58 10.44
N ILE A 68 -4.83 10.40 10.92
CA ILE A 68 -5.69 9.48 10.17
C ILE A 68 -7.01 10.15 9.82
N ASN A 69 -7.68 10.75 10.83
CA ASN A 69 -8.97 11.41 10.65
C ASN A 69 -8.86 12.61 9.71
N GLN A 70 -7.84 13.47 9.89
CA GLN A 70 -7.62 14.62 9.00
C GLN A 70 -7.47 14.19 7.55
N PHE A 71 -6.71 13.12 7.27
CA PHE A 71 -6.54 12.63 5.92
C PHE A 71 -7.84 12.02 5.36
N ILE A 72 -8.51 11.15 6.11
CA ILE A 72 -9.72 10.45 5.64
C ILE A 72 -10.85 11.45 5.37
N ASP A 73 -11.04 12.41 6.26
CA ASP A 73 -12.14 13.39 6.21
C ASP A 73 -11.85 14.59 5.28
N GLY A 74 -10.62 14.70 4.74
CA GLY A 74 -10.22 15.83 3.90
C GLY A 74 -9.95 17.12 4.67
N ARG A 75 -9.67 17.00 5.97
CA ARG A 75 -9.32 18.14 6.85
C ARG A 75 -7.81 18.35 6.98
N ILE A 76 -7.01 17.53 6.30
CA ILE A 76 -5.55 17.68 6.24
C ILE A 76 -5.19 18.99 5.53
N ASP A 77 -4.24 19.74 6.10
CA ASP A 77 -3.91 21.07 5.58
C ASP A 77 -3.17 21.00 4.21
N THR A 78 -3.25 22.13 3.48
CA THR A 78 -2.66 22.25 2.13
C THR A 78 -1.14 22.06 2.13
N LYS A 79 -0.42 22.48 3.18
CA LYS A 79 1.03 22.34 3.28
C LYS A 79 1.41 20.87 3.47
N ALA A 80 0.67 20.14 4.29
CA ALA A 80 0.85 18.69 4.47
C ALA A 80 0.57 17.94 3.15
N MET A 81 -0.50 18.28 2.42
CA MET A 81 -0.78 17.67 1.11
C MET A 81 0.29 17.97 0.07
N LYS A 82 0.84 19.20 0.04
CA LYS A 82 1.99 19.54 -0.81
C LYS A 82 3.23 18.71 -0.47
N ARG A 83 3.50 18.45 0.81
CA ARG A 83 4.59 17.59 1.27
C ARG A 83 4.40 16.14 0.84
N ILE A 84 3.16 15.62 0.92
CA ILE A 84 2.81 14.30 0.39
C ILE A 84 2.99 14.28 -1.12
N GLY A 85 2.61 15.34 -1.84
CA GLY A 85 2.84 15.48 -3.27
C GLY A 85 1.67 14.97 -4.14
N PHE A 86 0.48 14.77 -3.56
CA PHE A 86 -0.75 14.47 -4.28
C PHE A 86 -1.85 15.47 -3.94
N PRO A 87 -2.77 15.79 -4.86
CA PRO A 87 -4.01 16.48 -4.51
C PRO A 87 -4.88 15.54 -3.66
N TRP A 88 -5.51 16.11 -2.63
CA TRP A 88 -6.48 15.35 -1.85
C TRP A 88 -7.75 15.08 -2.68
N SER A 89 -8.28 13.86 -2.55
CA SER A 89 -9.58 13.46 -3.10
C SER A 89 -10.06 12.19 -2.40
N GLN A 90 -11.36 11.94 -2.41
CA GLN A 90 -11.92 10.67 -1.94
C GLN A 90 -11.35 9.46 -2.72
N GLN A 91 -11.03 9.66 -4.00
CA GLN A 91 -10.37 8.63 -4.80
C GLN A 91 -8.97 8.33 -4.26
N PHE A 92 -8.22 9.37 -3.87
CA PHE A 92 -6.89 9.22 -3.28
C PHE A 92 -6.94 8.50 -1.93
N VAL A 93 -7.92 8.84 -1.06
CA VAL A 93 -8.16 8.13 0.20
C VAL A 93 -8.43 6.64 -0.06
N LYS A 94 -9.37 6.33 -0.94
CA LYS A 94 -9.71 4.93 -1.29
C LYS A 94 -8.49 4.17 -1.81
N ARG A 95 -7.72 4.78 -2.71
CA ARG A 95 -6.49 4.20 -3.26
C ARG A 95 -5.46 3.92 -2.16
N THR A 96 -5.20 4.90 -1.30
CA THR A 96 -4.23 4.80 -0.21
C THR A 96 -4.56 3.65 0.75
N LEU A 97 -5.81 3.58 1.21
CA LEU A 97 -6.25 2.51 2.12
C LEU A 97 -6.19 1.12 1.48
N THR A 98 -6.49 1.01 0.17
CA THR A 98 -6.38 -0.25 -0.56
C THR A 98 -4.92 -0.66 -0.77
N ALA A 99 -4.03 0.30 -1.04
CA ALA A 99 -2.60 0.04 -1.24
C ALA A 99 -1.94 -0.50 0.05
N VAL A 100 -2.25 0.10 1.20
CA VAL A 100 -1.77 -0.38 2.51
C VAL A 100 -2.29 -1.79 2.80
N ALA A 101 -3.58 -2.05 2.57
CA ALA A 101 -4.16 -3.39 2.71
C ALA A 101 -3.47 -4.42 1.81
N GLY A 102 -3.05 -4.00 0.62
CA GLY A 102 -2.26 -4.83 -0.30
C GLY A 102 -0.92 -5.27 0.27
N SER A 103 -0.18 -4.37 0.91
CA SER A 103 1.10 -4.69 1.54
C SER A 103 0.93 -5.64 2.74
N ILE A 104 -0.10 -5.42 3.55
CA ILE A 104 -0.46 -6.35 4.64
C ILE A 104 -0.83 -7.73 4.08
N LYS A 105 -1.62 -7.80 2.99
CA LYS A 105 -1.96 -9.06 2.32
C LYS A 105 -0.71 -9.76 1.76
N ALA A 106 0.18 -9.02 1.11
CA ALA A 106 1.43 -9.57 0.58
C ALA A 106 2.33 -10.13 1.68
N SER A 107 2.45 -9.43 2.83
CA SER A 107 3.20 -9.93 3.97
C SER A 107 2.61 -11.22 4.55
N LYS A 108 1.28 -11.35 4.60
CA LYS A 108 0.60 -12.59 5.00
C LYS A 108 0.89 -13.73 4.01
N LEU A 109 0.82 -13.48 2.72
CA LEU A 109 1.18 -14.47 1.71
C LEU A 109 2.64 -14.90 1.82
N ALA A 110 3.55 -13.98 2.21
CA ALA A 110 4.95 -14.31 2.45
C ALA A 110 5.13 -15.28 3.62
N THR A 111 4.33 -15.22 4.68
CA THR A 111 4.38 -16.22 5.76
C THR A 111 3.89 -17.61 5.33
N GLU A 112 2.96 -17.67 4.37
CA GLU A 112 2.40 -18.93 3.87
C GLU A 112 3.28 -19.56 2.77
N PHE A 113 3.85 -18.74 1.89
CA PHE A 113 4.52 -19.19 0.66
C PHE A 113 6.04 -18.90 0.64
N GLY A 114 6.59 -18.26 1.66
CA GLY A 114 8.00 -17.84 1.73
C GLY A 114 8.30 -16.54 0.95
N ILE A 115 7.38 -16.09 0.10
CA ILE A 115 7.47 -14.84 -0.67
C ILE A 115 6.09 -14.26 -0.89
N GLY A 116 5.98 -12.93 -0.94
CA GLY A 116 4.77 -12.20 -1.30
C GLY A 116 5.15 -10.86 -1.94
N ILE A 117 4.53 -10.52 -3.06
CA ILE A 117 4.79 -9.28 -3.79
C ILE A 117 3.53 -8.42 -3.81
N ASN A 118 3.65 -7.13 -3.51
CA ASN A 118 2.61 -6.16 -3.80
C ASN A 118 3.09 -5.25 -4.94
N PHE A 119 2.28 -5.06 -6.00
CA PHE A 119 2.64 -4.20 -7.12
C PHE A 119 2.57 -2.70 -6.79
N THR A 120 2.27 -2.34 -5.56
CA THR A 120 2.37 -0.98 -4.99
C THR A 120 2.93 -1.08 -3.57
N GLY A 121 3.08 0.05 -2.88
CA GLY A 121 3.57 0.04 -1.49
C GLY A 121 5.01 0.52 -1.36
N GLY A 122 5.61 0.25 -0.20
CA GLY A 122 6.93 0.74 0.15
C GLY A 122 6.90 2.20 0.62
N TYR A 123 5.85 2.59 1.34
CA TYR A 123 5.60 3.98 1.75
C TYR A 123 6.42 4.40 2.97
N HIS A 124 7.74 4.25 2.89
CA HIS A 124 8.69 4.47 3.98
C HIS A 124 8.89 5.96 4.39
N HIS A 125 8.43 6.92 3.57
CA HIS A 125 8.47 8.34 3.93
C HIS A 125 7.26 8.81 4.75
N ALA A 126 6.39 7.89 5.19
CA ALA A 126 5.30 8.19 6.09
C ALA A 126 5.72 7.99 7.55
N HIS A 127 5.43 8.98 8.39
CA HIS A 127 5.71 9.05 9.81
C HIS A 127 4.40 8.90 10.62
N PRO A 128 4.46 8.75 11.96
CA PRO A 128 3.24 8.57 12.76
C PRO A 128 2.19 9.69 12.61
N ASP A 129 2.63 10.93 12.39
CA ASP A 129 1.81 12.14 12.39
C ASP A 129 1.84 12.92 11.06
N PHE A 130 2.61 12.48 10.06
CA PHE A 130 2.65 13.10 8.74
C PHE A 130 3.10 12.16 7.63
N GLY A 131 2.72 12.52 6.40
CA GLY A 131 3.20 11.90 5.17
C GLY A 131 4.12 12.81 4.37
N SER A 132 4.96 12.23 3.50
CA SER A 132 5.82 12.94 2.56
C SER A 132 6.21 12.05 1.37
N GLY A 133 6.78 12.62 0.31
CA GLY A 133 7.39 11.84 -0.77
C GLY A 133 6.46 10.81 -1.40
N PHE A 134 5.20 11.17 -1.64
CA PHE A 134 4.14 10.31 -2.16
C PHE A 134 3.63 9.22 -1.19
N CYS A 135 4.06 9.26 0.07
CA CYS A 135 3.67 8.33 1.12
C CYS A 135 2.72 9.01 2.11
N VAL A 136 1.59 8.37 2.41
CA VAL A 136 0.60 8.85 3.39
C VAL A 136 0.70 8.01 4.66
N PHE A 137 0.55 6.70 4.57
CA PHE A 137 0.66 5.76 5.67
C PHE A 137 1.77 4.76 5.42
N ASN A 138 2.52 4.40 6.48
CA ASN A 138 3.64 3.48 6.39
C ASN A 138 3.18 2.02 6.36
N ASP A 139 2.96 1.52 5.18
CA ASP A 139 2.47 0.17 4.93
C ASP A 139 3.46 -0.93 5.36
N LEU A 140 4.76 -0.64 5.31
CA LEU A 140 5.80 -1.59 5.72
C LEU A 140 5.75 -1.84 7.23
N VAL A 141 5.71 -0.77 8.03
CA VAL A 141 5.61 -0.87 9.48
C VAL A 141 4.27 -1.48 9.90
N LEU A 142 3.17 -1.13 9.22
CA LEU A 142 1.86 -1.75 9.45
C LEU A 142 1.88 -3.25 9.18
N ALA A 143 2.45 -3.67 8.06
CA ALA A 143 2.60 -5.08 7.71
C ALA A 143 3.46 -5.83 8.74
N ALA A 144 4.61 -5.26 9.14
CA ALA A 144 5.49 -5.82 10.16
C ALA A 144 4.77 -5.99 11.51
N LYS A 145 4.10 -4.93 12.01
CA LYS A 145 3.33 -5.00 13.27
C LYS A 145 2.23 -6.05 13.24
N GLN A 146 1.54 -6.21 12.11
CA GLN A 146 0.51 -7.26 11.98
C GLN A 146 1.12 -8.67 12.10
N ARG A 147 2.29 -8.93 11.49
CA ARG A 147 2.96 -10.25 11.58
C ARG A 147 3.44 -10.54 12.99
N LEU A 148 4.04 -9.54 13.65
CA LEU A 148 4.50 -9.65 15.06
C LEU A 148 3.31 -9.88 16.01
N LYS A 149 2.24 -9.08 15.89
CA LYS A 149 1.03 -9.15 16.73
C LYS A 149 0.32 -10.50 16.64
N ASN A 150 0.33 -11.10 15.44
CA ASN A 150 -0.28 -12.41 15.21
C ASN A 150 0.63 -13.60 15.58
N GLY A 151 1.86 -13.35 16.04
CA GLY A 151 2.84 -14.41 16.35
C GLY A 151 3.38 -15.12 15.09
N GLU A 152 3.18 -14.52 13.91
CA GLU A 152 3.63 -15.08 12.62
C GLU A 152 5.11 -14.76 12.32
N ALA A 153 5.69 -13.84 13.07
CA ALA A 153 7.11 -13.50 13.04
C ALA A 153 7.57 -13.09 14.43
N SER A 154 8.81 -13.39 14.81
CA SER A 154 9.47 -12.91 16.04
C SER A 154 10.27 -11.62 15.80
N GLN A 155 10.73 -11.41 14.58
CA GLN A 155 11.48 -10.24 14.15
C GLN A 155 11.12 -9.90 12.69
N VAL A 156 11.19 -8.61 12.35
CA VAL A 156 11.02 -8.10 10.99
C VAL A 156 12.08 -7.07 10.71
N LEU A 157 12.77 -7.20 9.59
CA LEU A 157 13.71 -6.21 9.05
C LEU A 157 13.00 -5.43 7.92
N ILE A 158 13.12 -4.10 7.93
CA ILE A 158 12.58 -3.19 6.90
C ILE A 158 13.75 -2.41 6.28
#